data_557f9cdbd6a8d74bf615fc74f892bb25
#
_entry.id   557f9cdbd6a8d74bf615fc74f892bb25
#
_cell.length_a   1.000
_cell.length_b   1.000
_cell.length_c   1.000
_cell.angle_alpha   90.00
_cell.angle_beta   90.00
_cell.angle_gamma   90.00
#
_symmetry.space_group_name_H-M   'P 1'
#
loop_
_entity.id
_entity.type
_entity.pdbx_description
1 polymer ?
#
loop_
_entity_poly.entity_id
_entity_poly.type
_entity_poly.pdbx_seq_one_letter_code
_entity_poly.pdbx_strand_id
1 'polypeptide(L)'
;MQFDVVATNPPFQDSTNKKKTQHKLWIEFTQRAFDQWLKPEGMLLQVSPNSFLSPSNKILKLMQQKDVKYLRLDTERYFPKVGSTFADYLIYNRSSDKKTEIIVNDNTFEQTLDSTIFYLPNDISKESLEIHKKTIFNITNKLNVKYDYVTCHNTLIHRNDFISRTKTENHIHPIFHTNAQVWYSRVRQDWSNKKKVMWSRSGYTKPFYDDCVYGGTDMVYYVLVADDTSGYNLANNLNTKLMKYIFKTAKWSGFGNEKLFCSLPDLPTDRAMSDSQMYELFNLTKEEEVYVENYVG
;
A
#
# COMPACT_ATOMS: atom_id res chain seq x y z
N MET A 1 14.58 -33.94 9.93
CA MET A 1 15.76 -33.37 10.62
C MET A 1 15.47 -31.88 10.83
N GLN A 2 15.69 -31.38 12.07
CA GLN A 2 15.51 -29.98 12.39
C GLN A 2 16.85 -29.39 12.86
N PHE A 3 17.03 -28.08 12.63
CA PHE A 3 18.28 -27.35 12.82
C PHE A 3 18.10 -26.27 13.89
N ASP A 4 19.17 -25.93 14.57
CA ASP A 4 19.24 -24.80 15.49
C ASP A 4 19.35 -23.48 14.72
N VAL A 5 19.98 -23.51 13.52
CA VAL A 5 20.20 -22.34 12.67
C VAL A 5 19.92 -22.70 11.21
N VAL A 6 19.18 -21.84 10.54
CA VAL A 6 19.02 -21.82 9.08
C VAL A 6 19.50 -20.47 8.57
N ALA A 7 20.58 -20.44 7.79
CA ALA A 7 21.07 -19.25 7.11
C ALA A 7 20.87 -19.44 5.60
N THR A 8 20.21 -18.49 4.94
CA THR A 8 19.83 -18.66 3.54
C THR A 8 19.70 -17.36 2.75
N ASN A 9 20.10 -17.43 1.50
CA ASN A 9 19.74 -16.49 0.43
C ASN A 9 19.00 -17.32 -0.63
N PRO A 10 17.69 -17.53 -0.49
CA PRO A 10 16.95 -18.46 -1.33
C PRO A 10 16.73 -17.88 -2.74
N PRO A 11 16.45 -18.71 -3.75
CA PRO A 11 16.05 -18.22 -5.05
C PRO A 11 14.75 -17.39 -4.91
N PHE A 12 14.74 -16.17 -5.48
CA PHE A 12 13.63 -15.26 -5.31
C PHE A 12 12.44 -15.60 -6.20
N GLN A 13 12.70 -16.16 -7.37
CA GLN A 13 11.68 -16.48 -8.38
C GLN A 13 11.94 -17.85 -9.00
N ASP A 14 10.86 -18.52 -9.43
CA ASP A 14 10.94 -19.71 -10.25
C ASP A 14 11.20 -19.34 -11.71
N SER A 15 12.44 -19.52 -12.17
CA SER A 15 12.84 -19.26 -13.55
C SER A 15 12.38 -20.34 -14.54
N THR A 16 11.91 -21.51 -14.05
CA THR A 16 11.52 -22.64 -14.90
C THR A 16 10.09 -22.50 -15.45
N ASN A 17 9.24 -21.71 -14.84
CA ASN A 17 7.81 -21.57 -15.15
C ASN A 17 7.47 -20.22 -15.79
N LYS A 18 7.91 -19.99 -17.05
CA LYS A 18 7.67 -18.72 -17.79
C LYS A 18 6.20 -18.39 -18.09
N LYS A 19 5.25 -19.29 -17.84
CA LYS A 19 3.82 -19.14 -18.20
C LYS A 19 2.85 -18.93 -17.01
N LYS A 20 3.29 -19.03 -15.78
CA LYS A 20 2.47 -18.75 -14.59
C LYS A 20 3.03 -17.54 -13.87
N THR A 21 2.14 -16.74 -13.24
CA THR A 21 2.49 -15.66 -12.32
C THR A 21 3.73 -16.02 -11.52
N GLN A 22 4.78 -15.19 -11.63
CA GLN A 22 6.10 -15.43 -11.04
C GLN A 22 5.97 -15.95 -9.61
N HIS A 23 6.24 -17.23 -9.42
CA HIS A 23 6.12 -17.85 -8.11
C HIS A 23 7.26 -17.34 -7.23
N LYS A 24 6.94 -16.67 -6.14
CA LYS A 24 7.93 -16.09 -5.21
C LYS A 24 8.46 -17.19 -4.28
N LEU A 25 9.46 -17.96 -4.75
CA LEU A 25 10.02 -19.11 -4.00
C LEU A 25 10.53 -18.73 -2.62
N TRP A 26 11.13 -17.56 -2.46
CA TRP A 26 11.66 -17.13 -1.16
C TRP A 26 10.60 -17.14 -0.04
N ILE A 27 9.33 -16.87 -0.37
CA ILE A 27 8.21 -16.93 0.61
C ILE A 27 8.01 -18.37 1.10
N GLU A 28 8.05 -19.35 0.19
CA GLU A 28 7.94 -20.77 0.57
C GLU A 28 9.14 -21.23 1.40
N PHE A 29 10.35 -20.79 1.04
CA PHE A 29 11.55 -21.09 1.82
C PHE A 29 11.42 -20.55 3.24
N THR A 30 10.96 -19.30 3.41
CA THR A 30 10.74 -18.72 4.73
C THR A 30 9.70 -19.52 5.54
N GLN A 31 8.56 -19.85 4.93
CA GLN A 31 7.52 -20.65 5.59
C GLN A 31 8.03 -22.03 6.00
N ARG A 32 8.70 -22.77 5.08
CA ARG A 32 9.27 -24.09 5.37
C ARG A 32 10.35 -24.05 6.44
N ALA A 33 11.11 -22.96 6.53
CA ALA A 33 12.10 -22.81 7.58
C ALA A 33 11.45 -22.92 8.97
N PHE A 34 10.32 -22.27 9.19
CA PHE A 34 9.59 -22.31 10.46
C PHE A 34 8.76 -23.59 10.64
N ASP A 35 8.15 -24.10 9.58
CA ASP A 35 7.25 -25.25 9.66
C ASP A 35 8.00 -26.59 9.76
N GLN A 36 9.19 -26.70 9.16
CA GLN A 36 9.85 -27.99 8.97
C GLN A 36 11.31 -28.03 9.39
N TRP A 37 12.07 -26.95 9.25
CA TRP A 37 13.53 -27.01 9.37
C TRP A 37 14.06 -26.52 10.72
N LEU A 38 13.41 -25.56 11.35
CA LEU A 38 13.87 -25.03 12.62
C LEU A 38 13.29 -25.79 13.79
N LYS A 39 14.15 -26.06 14.77
CA LYS A 39 13.72 -26.45 16.12
C LYS A 39 12.95 -25.31 16.79
N PRO A 40 12.13 -25.57 17.83
CA PRO A 40 11.77 -24.52 18.80
C PRO A 40 13.04 -23.78 19.28
N GLU A 41 12.96 -22.48 19.43
CA GLU A 41 14.09 -21.58 19.78
C GLU A 41 15.19 -21.46 18.69
N GLY A 42 15.11 -22.20 17.58
CA GLY A 42 16.04 -22.08 16.46
C GLY A 42 15.91 -20.74 15.75
N MET A 43 16.90 -20.34 14.95
CA MET A 43 16.95 -19.04 14.30
C MET A 43 17.04 -19.12 12.79
N LEU A 44 16.33 -18.22 12.11
CA LEU A 44 16.43 -17.97 10.67
C LEU A 44 17.20 -16.67 10.43
N LEU A 45 18.31 -16.76 9.68
CA LEU A 45 18.98 -15.61 9.08
C LEU A 45 18.73 -15.64 7.57
N GLN A 46 18.06 -14.65 7.02
CA GLN A 46 17.67 -14.68 5.61
C GLN A 46 17.82 -13.33 4.93
N VAL A 47 18.27 -13.36 3.67
CA VAL A 47 18.15 -12.25 2.71
C VAL A 47 16.93 -12.49 1.85
N SER A 48 16.10 -11.47 1.62
CA SER A 48 14.92 -11.55 0.76
C SER A 48 14.58 -10.21 0.08
N PRO A 49 13.76 -10.21 -0.98
CA PRO A 49 13.22 -8.97 -1.53
C PRO A 49 12.35 -8.22 -0.54
N ASN A 50 12.38 -6.88 -0.54
CA ASN A 50 11.57 -6.01 0.34
C ASN A 50 10.06 -6.08 0.08
N SER A 51 9.58 -6.90 -0.84
CA SER A 51 8.15 -6.99 -1.18
C SER A 51 7.24 -7.47 -0.04
N PHE A 52 7.80 -8.00 1.05
CA PHE A 52 7.03 -8.34 2.26
C PHE A 52 6.58 -7.12 3.07
N LEU A 53 7.16 -5.97 2.84
CA LEU A 53 6.74 -4.70 3.45
C LEU A 53 5.36 -4.25 2.94
N SER A 54 4.95 -4.77 1.77
CA SER A 54 3.64 -4.49 1.16
C SER A 54 2.48 -5.16 1.92
N PRO A 55 1.29 -4.52 1.99
CA PRO A 55 0.13 -5.03 2.74
C PRO A 55 -0.37 -6.40 2.32
N SER A 56 -0.02 -6.90 1.16
CA SER A 56 -0.49 -8.19 0.63
C SER A 56 0.41 -9.37 0.98
N ASN A 57 1.56 -9.17 1.62
CA ASN A 57 2.54 -10.23 1.85
C ASN A 57 2.33 -10.96 3.17
N LYS A 58 2.45 -12.29 3.13
CA LYS A 58 2.26 -13.17 4.29
C LYS A 58 3.45 -13.12 5.28
N ILE A 59 4.63 -12.70 4.82
CA ILE A 59 5.85 -12.72 5.64
C ILE A 59 5.80 -11.69 6.77
N LEU A 60 5.24 -10.50 6.52
CA LEU A 60 5.04 -9.54 7.61
C LEU A 60 4.17 -10.13 8.73
N LYS A 61 3.10 -10.86 8.39
CA LYS A 61 2.26 -11.55 9.39
C LYS A 61 3.02 -12.64 10.16
N LEU A 62 3.91 -13.37 9.48
CA LEU A 62 4.77 -14.35 10.13
C LEU A 62 5.73 -13.67 11.10
N MET A 63 6.35 -12.56 10.69
CA MET A 63 7.24 -11.76 11.54
C MET A 63 6.54 -11.26 12.81
N GLN A 64 5.28 -10.83 12.70
CA GLN A 64 4.46 -10.39 13.82
C GLN A 64 4.17 -11.49 14.87
N GLN A 65 4.28 -12.75 14.48
CA GLN A 65 4.06 -13.91 15.36
C GLN A 65 5.34 -14.48 15.97
N LYS A 66 6.50 -13.96 15.57
CA LYS A 66 7.81 -14.48 15.92
C LYS A 66 8.69 -13.41 16.59
N ASP A 67 9.75 -13.87 17.21
CA ASP A 67 10.77 -13.01 17.83
C ASP A 67 11.74 -12.50 16.73
N VAL A 68 11.42 -11.36 16.12
CA VAL A 68 12.29 -10.71 15.14
C VAL A 68 13.33 -9.88 15.87
N LYS A 69 14.59 -10.37 15.87
CA LYS A 69 15.68 -9.70 16.56
C LYS A 69 16.09 -8.40 15.87
N TYR A 70 16.30 -8.46 14.54
CA TYR A 70 16.51 -7.28 13.72
C TYR A 70 15.93 -7.44 12.31
N LEU A 71 15.71 -6.32 11.67
CA LEU A 71 15.24 -6.16 10.30
C LEU A 71 16.04 -5.03 9.64
N ARG A 72 16.95 -5.37 8.71
CA ARG A 72 17.69 -4.40 7.90
C ARG A 72 17.01 -4.25 6.54
N LEU A 73 16.73 -3.02 6.12
CA LEU A 73 15.93 -2.73 4.93
C LEU A 73 16.71 -2.07 3.79
N ASP A 74 18.01 -1.87 3.96
CA ASP A 74 18.94 -1.27 2.98
C ASP A 74 20.02 -2.27 2.52
N THR A 75 19.69 -3.55 2.51
CA THR A 75 20.63 -4.64 2.19
C THR A 75 21.09 -4.60 0.74
N GLU A 76 20.34 -3.97 -0.18
CA GLU A 76 20.73 -3.76 -1.58
C GLU A 76 22.08 -3.06 -1.75
N ARG A 77 22.52 -2.26 -0.78
CA ARG A 77 23.84 -1.63 -0.80
C ARG A 77 25.00 -2.63 -0.92
N TYR A 78 24.80 -3.86 -0.51
CA TYR A 78 25.74 -4.95 -0.66
C TYR A 78 25.64 -5.66 -2.03
N PHE A 79 24.65 -5.30 -2.86
CA PHE A 79 24.38 -5.88 -4.16
C PHE A 79 24.32 -4.82 -5.27
N PRO A 80 25.38 -4.04 -5.51
CA PRO A 80 25.33 -2.82 -6.35
C PRO A 80 25.00 -3.05 -7.83
N LYS A 81 25.01 -4.32 -8.28
CA LYS A 81 24.66 -4.69 -9.67
C LYS A 81 23.22 -5.17 -9.85
N VAL A 82 22.44 -5.22 -8.77
CA VAL A 82 21.07 -5.73 -8.77
C VAL A 82 20.11 -4.57 -8.57
N GLY A 83 19.27 -4.29 -9.56
CA GLY A 83 18.29 -3.20 -9.55
C GLY A 83 17.03 -3.49 -8.72
N SER A 84 17.16 -4.18 -7.58
CA SER A 84 16.06 -4.54 -6.68
C SER A 84 16.42 -4.19 -5.24
N THR A 85 15.41 -3.94 -4.41
CA THR A 85 15.58 -3.68 -2.98
C THR A 85 15.52 -4.98 -2.18
N PHE A 86 16.39 -5.11 -1.18
CA PHE A 86 16.52 -6.30 -0.35
C PHE A 86 16.52 -5.95 1.13
N ALA A 87 16.10 -6.91 1.93
CA ALA A 87 16.23 -6.91 3.37
C ALA A 87 16.99 -8.14 3.84
N ASP A 88 17.69 -8.02 4.96
CA ASP A 88 18.12 -9.16 5.76
C ASP A 88 17.57 -9.06 7.18
N TYR A 89 17.29 -10.22 7.76
CA TYR A 89 16.66 -10.30 9.06
C TYR A 89 17.04 -11.56 9.81
N LEU A 90 17.00 -11.45 11.14
CA LEU A 90 17.16 -12.55 12.07
C LEU A 90 15.88 -12.75 12.86
N ILE A 91 15.31 -13.94 12.79
CA ILE A 91 14.05 -14.31 13.44
C ILE A 91 14.25 -15.60 14.23
N TYR A 92 13.87 -15.61 15.51
CA TYR A 92 13.80 -16.82 16.32
C TYR A 92 12.47 -17.55 16.17
N ASN A 93 12.49 -18.87 16.14
CA ASN A 93 11.29 -19.71 16.06
C ASN A 93 10.61 -19.82 17.44
N ARG A 94 10.20 -18.67 17.95
CA ARG A 94 9.40 -18.52 19.18
C ARG A 94 8.53 -17.28 19.05
N SER A 95 7.49 -17.17 19.87
CA SER A 95 6.73 -15.92 20.01
C SER A 95 7.51 -14.92 20.86
N SER A 96 7.28 -13.63 20.64
CA SER A 96 7.90 -12.57 21.44
C SER A 96 7.01 -11.33 21.44
N ASP A 97 7.05 -10.61 22.54
CA ASP A 97 6.52 -9.24 22.70
C ASP A 97 7.62 -8.18 22.64
N LYS A 98 8.85 -8.60 22.35
CA LYS A 98 10.01 -7.71 22.29
C LYS A 98 9.96 -6.82 21.05
N LYS A 99 10.66 -5.69 21.16
CA LYS A 99 10.87 -4.80 20.03
C LYS A 99 11.87 -5.40 19.04
N THR A 100 11.61 -5.15 17.77
CA THR A 100 12.51 -5.42 16.66
C THR A 100 13.41 -4.23 16.43
N GLU A 101 14.71 -4.45 16.30
CA GLU A 101 15.66 -3.44 15.84
C GLU A 101 15.51 -3.26 14.32
N ILE A 102 15.10 -2.07 13.87
CA ILE A 102 14.99 -1.75 12.45
C ILE A 102 16.17 -0.90 12.03
N ILE A 103 16.86 -1.31 10.95
CA ILE A 103 18.09 -0.69 10.45
C ILE A 103 17.84 -0.23 9.02
N VAL A 104 18.00 1.08 8.76
CA VAL A 104 17.83 1.69 7.44
C VAL A 104 18.83 2.82 7.26
N ASN A 105 19.66 2.81 6.21
CA ASN A 105 20.62 3.87 5.89
C ASN A 105 21.49 4.28 7.10
N ASP A 106 22.00 3.27 7.82
CA ASP A 106 22.82 3.44 9.04
C ASP A 106 22.08 4.04 10.26
N ASN A 107 20.79 4.33 10.14
CA ASN A 107 19.93 4.67 11.27
C ASN A 107 19.34 3.40 11.87
N THR A 108 19.26 3.37 13.18
CA THR A 108 18.70 2.24 13.93
C THR A 108 17.66 2.73 14.92
N PHE A 109 16.51 2.08 14.96
CA PHE A 109 15.48 2.33 15.96
C PHE A 109 14.74 1.05 16.32
N GLU A 110 14.08 1.04 17.46
CA GLU A 110 13.32 -0.11 17.94
C GLU A 110 11.82 0.08 17.70
N GLN A 111 11.16 -0.97 17.21
CA GLN A 111 9.73 -1.00 16.94
C GLN A 111 9.10 -2.34 17.29
N THR A 112 7.95 -2.33 17.96
CA THR A 112 7.12 -3.53 18.09
C THR A 112 6.33 -3.72 16.79
N LEU A 113 6.51 -4.87 16.14
CA LEU A 113 5.77 -5.25 14.93
C LEU A 113 4.44 -5.91 15.31
N ASP A 114 3.52 -5.14 15.88
CA ASP A 114 2.21 -5.63 16.28
C ASP A 114 1.25 -5.84 15.09
N SER A 115 0.12 -6.48 15.32
CA SER A 115 -0.84 -6.86 14.28
C SER A 115 -1.58 -5.68 13.65
N THR A 116 -1.51 -4.48 14.21
CA THR A 116 -2.12 -3.28 13.62
C THR A 116 -1.30 -2.77 12.43
N ILE A 117 0.01 -3.04 12.41
CA ILE A 117 0.93 -2.67 11.34
C ILE A 117 0.78 -3.65 10.18
N PHE A 118 -0.08 -3.37 9.22
CA PHE A 118 -0.33 -4.27 8.10
C PHE A 118 0.53 -4.01 6.86
N TYR A 119 1.39 -3.00 6.89
CA TYR A 119 2.51 -2.72 5.97
C TYR A 119 3.57 -1.88 6.66
N LEU A 120 4.76 -1.80 6.07
CA LEU A 120 5.78 -0.83 6.50
C LEU A 120 5.91 0.26 5.42
N PRO A 121 5.94 1.56 5.78
CA PRO A 121 6.11 2.65 4.82
C PRO A 121 7.39 2.51 4.00
N ASN A 122 7.42 3.02 2.78
CA ASN A 122 8.60 2.93 1.92
C ASN A 122 9.74 3.88 2.32
N ASP A 123 9.45 4.89 3.14
CA ASP A 123 10.39 5.83 3.76
C ASP A 123 10.68 5.52 5.23
N ILE A 124 10.59 4.26 5.61
CA ILE A 124 10.55 3.79 6.99
C ILE A 124 11.56 4.50 7.91
N SER A 125 11.03 5.13 8.93
CA SER A 125 11.72 5.76 10.05
C SER A 125 10.83 5.65 11.29
N LYS A 126 11.31 6.09 12.44
CA LYS A 126 10.50 6.17 13.65
C LYS A 126 9.32 7.13 13.44
N GLU A 127 9.58 8.31 12.88
CA GLU A 127 8.59 9.35 12.59
C GLU A 127 7.56 8.85 11.58
N SER A 128 7.99 8.25 10.48
CA SER A 128 7.11 7.67 9.48
C SER A 128 6.14 6.66 10.08
N LEU A 129 6.63 5.72 10.90
CA LEU A 129 5.78 4.73 11.55
C LEU A 129 4.78 5.35 12.52
N GLU A 130 5.17 6.34 13.32
CA GLU A 130 4.26 7.03 14.24
C GLU A 130 3.17 7.81 13.49
N ILE A 131 3.52 8.49 12.39
CA ILE A 131 2.53 9.15 11.50
C ILE A 131 1.54 8.13 10.96
N HIS A 132 2.02 6.99 10.42
CA HIS A 132 1.14 5.94 9.90
C HIS A 132 0.27 5.29 10.99
N LYS A 133 0.75 5.14 12.22
CA LYS A 133 -0.06 4.68 13.36
C LYS A 133 -1.22 5.63 13.65
N LYS A 134 -0.94 6.93 13.70
CA LYS A 134 -1.93 7.97 13.98
C LYS A 134 -2.96 8.12 12.87
N THR A 135 -2.57 7.89 11.60
CA THR A 135 -3.40 8.20 10.44
C THR A 135 -4.05 6.98 9.78
N ILE A 136 -3.47 5.78 9.92
CA ILE A 136 -3.92 4.58 9.21
C ILE A 136 -4.10 3.36 10.12
N PHE A 137 -3.07 2.99 10.90
CA PHE A 137 -3.07 1.68 11.57
C PHE A 137 -4.06 1.60 12.72
N ASN A 138 -4.18 2.66 13.52
CA ASN A 138 -5.03 2.70 14.70
C ASN A 138 -6.41 3.34 14.45
N ILE A 139 -6.75 3.64 13.20
CA ILE A 139 -8.02 4.26 12.84
C ILE A 139 -9.15 3.22 12.84
N THR A 140 -10.20 3.51 13.61
CA THR A 140 -11.42 2.71 13.68
C THR A 140 -12.44 3.14 12.63
N ASN A 141 -12.68 4.44 12.49
CA ASN A 141 -13.62 4.99 11.52
C ASN A 141 -12.93 5.19 10.18
N LYS A 142 -13.37 4.42 9.19
CA LYS A 142 -12.76 4.39 7.86
C LYS A 142 -13.68 4.95 6.82
N LEU A 143 -13.09 5.63 5.86
CA LEU A 143 -13.76 6.12 4.66
C LEU A 143 -14.38 4.94 3.88
N ASN A 144 -15.63 5.09 3.44
CA ASN A 144 -16.33 4.04 2.68
C ASN A 144 -15.87 4.01 1.22
N VAL A 145 -14.65 3.59 1.02
CA VAL A 145 -14.01 3.49 -0.29
C VAL A 145 -14.57 2.31 -1.07
N LYS A 146 -14.97 2.55 -2.31
CA LYS A 146 -15.52 1.58 -3.25
C LYS A 146 -14.68 1.48 -4.51
N TYR A 147 -14.83 0.37 -5.22
CA TYR A 147 -14.18 0.08 -6.51
C TYR A 147 -15.00 -0.93 -7.29
N ASP A 148 -14.78 -0.99 -8.61
CA ASP A 148 -15.46 -1.96 -9.50
C ASP A 148 -14.40 -2.65 -10.37
N TYR A 149 -14.03 -3.87 -10.00
CA TYR A 149 -13.04 -4.66 -10.74
C TYR A 149 -13.62 -5.46 -11.90
N VAL A 150 -14.93 -5.44 -12.09
CA VAL A 150 -15.61 -6.37 -13.02
C VAL A 150 -16.10 -5.67 -14.27
N THR A 151 -16.89 -4.60 -14.11
CA THR A 151 -17.71 -4.04 -15.20
C THR A 151 -16.86 -3.44 -16.32
N CYS A 152 -15.85 -2.64 -15.98
CA CYS A 152 -14.98 -1.97 -16.96
C CYS A 152 -13.50 -2.32 -16.71
N HIS A 153 -13.19 -3.61 -16.67
CA HIS A 153 -11.81 -4.06 -16.46
C HIS A 153 -10.91 -3.63 -17.63
N ASN A 154 -9.75 -3.04 -17.35
CA ASN A 154 -8.86 -2.45 -18.35
C ASN A 154 -8.44 -3.40 -19.48
N THR A 155 -8.32 -4.71 -19.18
CA THR A 155 -7.99 -5.74 -20.19
C THR A 155 -9.08 -5.96 -21.24
N LEU A 156 -10.32 -5.50 -21.01
CA LEU A 156 -11.42 -5.62 -21.96
C LEU A 156 -11.18 -4.78 -23.22
N ILE A 157 -10.30 -3.79 -23.18
CA ILE A 157 -9.88 -3.03 -24.35
C ILE A 157 -9.27 -3.90 -25.46
N HIS A 158 -8.70 -5.06 -25.10
CA HIS A 158 -8.04 -5.97 -26.03
C HIS A 158 -8.88 -7.21 -26.40
N ARG A 159 -10.04 -7.39 -25.77
CA ARG A 159 -10.77 -8.66 -25.88
C ARG A 159 -12.13 -8.58 -26.55
N ASN A 160 -12.94 -7.59 -26.26
CA ASN A 160 -14.36 -7.65 -26.57
C ASN A 160 -14.95 -6.35 -27.10
N ASP A 161 -14.13 -5.36 -27.47
CA ASP A 161 -14.67 -4.07 -27.89
C ASP A 161 -15.69 -3.49 -26.87
N PHE A 162 -15.50 -3.79 -25.58
CA PHE A 162 -16.40 -3.40 -24.51
C PHE A 162 -16.09 -1.99 -24.00
N ILE A 163 -14.81 -1.64 -24.01
CA ILE A 163 -14.29 -0.31 -23.67
C ILE A 163 -13.39 0.19 -24.78
N SER A 164 -13.31 1.50 -24.96
CA SER A 164 -12.51 2.17 -25.98
C SER A 164 -11.76 3.36 -25.38
N ARG A 165 -10.59 3.67 -25.92
CA ARG A 165 -9.85 4.88 -25.56
C ARG A 165 -10.46 6.15 -26.15
N THR A 166 -11.27 6.01 -27.18
CA THR A 166 -11.93 7.12 -27.86
C THR A 166 -13.44 6.92 -27.84
N LYS A 167 -14.20 8.03 -27.83
CA LYS A 167 -15.66 8.00 -27.94
C LYS A 167 -16.06 7.52 -29.33
N THR A 168 -17.00 6.57 -29.42
CA THR A 168 -17.58 6.04 -30.64
C THR A 168 -19.10 5.98 -30.49
N GLU A 169 -19.82 5.59 -31.54
CA GLU A 169 -21.29 5.41 -31.49
C GLU A 169 -21.70 4.38 -30.40
N ASN A 170 -20.91 3.35 -30.20
CA ASN A 170 -21.18 2.28 -29.23
C ASN A 170 -20.53 2.51 -27.86
N HIS A 171 -19.51 3.36 -27.76
CA HIS A 171 -18.77 3.65 -26.52
C HIS A 171 -19.06 5.10 -26.12
N ILE A 172 -20.19 5.31 -25.46
CA ILE A 172 -20.71 6.67 -25.15
C ILE A 172 -20.54 7.06 -23.69
N HIS A 173 -20.34 6.09 -22.78
CA HIS A 173 -20.25 6.33 -21.34
C HIS A 173 -18.80 6.59 -20.92
N PRO A 174 -18.46 7.81 -20.46
CA PRO A 174 -17.10 8.13 -20.07
C PRO A 174 -16.73 7.40 -18.78
N ILE A 175 -15.53 6.80 -18.75
CA ILE A 175 -14.95 6.11 -17.61
C ILE A 175 -13.55 6.67 -17.33
N PHE A 176 -13.29 7.04 -16.08
CA PHE A 176 -11.98 7.49 -15.63
C PHE A 176 -11.00 6.32 -15.58
N HIS A 177 -9.74 6.59 -15.93
CA HIS A 177 -8.65 5.63 -15.90
C HIS A 177 -7.43 6.25 -15.21
N THR A 178 -6.27 5.58 -15.25
CA THR A 178 -5.02 6.09 -14.67
C THR A 178 -4.50 7.34 -15.39
N ASN A 179 -3.68 8.15 -14.72
CA ASN A 179 -3.04 9.35 -15.29
C ASN A 179 -4.03 10.35 -15.92
N ALA A 180 -5.18 10.52 -15.28
CA ALA A 180 -6.25 11.42 -15.74
C ALA A 180 -6.77 11.11 -17.16
N GLN A 181 -6.60 9.90 -17.65
CA GLN A 181 -7.18 9.48 -18.93
C GLN A 181 -8.68 9.23 -18.79
N VAL A 182 -9.44 9.61 -19.80
CA VAL A 182 -10.85 9.27 -19.94
C VAL A 182 -10.97 8.27 -21.08
N TRP A 183 -11.53 7.12 -20.79
CA TRP A 183 -11.92 6.09 -21.74
C TRP A 183 -13.44 6.04 -21.85
N TYR A 184 -13.99 5.16 -22.66
CA TYR A 184 -15.43 5.07 -22.90
C TYR A 184 -15.89 3.62 -22.86
N SER A 185 -17.08 3.38 -22.28
CA SER A 185 -17.70 2.07 -22.17
C SER A 185 -19.01 2.00 -22.97
N ARG A 186 -19.38 0.79 -23.38
CA ARG A 186 -20.71 0.50 -23.95
C ARG A 186 -21.81 0.53 -22.91
N VAL A 187 -21.50 0.21 -21.65
CA VAL A 187 -22.46 0.16 -20.56
C VAL A 187 -22.18 1.25 -19.55
N ARG A 188 -23.24 1.74 -18.97
CA ARG A 188 -23.16 2.66 -17.84
C ARG A 188 -23.07 1.88 -16.54
N GLN A 189 -22.10 2.20 -15.70
CA GLN A 189 -22.01 1.66 -14.33
C GLN A 189 -23.06 2.35 -13.44
N ASP A 190 -23.73 1.60 -12.56
CA ASP A 190 -24.83 2.11 -11.70
C ASP A 190 -24.43 3.26 -10.79
N TRP A 191 -23.13 3.30 -10.44
CA TRP A 191 -22.59 4.34 -9.58
C TRP A 191 -22.08 5.58 -10.36
N SER A 192 -21.98 5.52 -11.68
CA SER A 192 -21.45 6.62 -12.51
C SER A 192 -22.29 7.89 -12.43
N ASN A 193 -23.60 7.76 -12.23
CA ASN A 193 -24.56 8.86 -12.11
C ASN A 193 -24.74 9.37 -10.67
N LYS A 194 -23.78 9.07 -9.77
CA LYS A 194 -23.81 9.53 -8.39
C LYS A 194 -22.63 10.47 -8.13
N LYS A 195 -22.87 11.48 -7.30
CA LYS A 195 -21.82 12.39 -6.82
C LYS A 195 -20.79 11.62 -6.02
N LYS A 196 -19.50 11.86 -6.30
CA LYS A 196 -18.41 11.09 -5.70
C LYS A 196 -17.08 11.78 -5.75
N VAL A 197 -16.19 11.40 -4.88
CA VAL A 197 -14.74 11.71 -4.98
C VAL A 197 -14.04 10.49 -5.54
N MET A 198 -13.20 10.68 -6.56
CA MET A 198 -12.53 9.61 -7.29
C MET A 198 -11.01 9.81 -7.33
N TRP A 199 -10.27 8.70 -7.43
CA TRP A 199 -8.82 8.71 -7.71
C TRP A 199 -8.37 7.43 -8.38
N SER A 200 -7.18 7.49 -9.00
CA SER A 200 -6.60 6.32 -9.66
C SER A 200 -5.71 5.50 -8.73
N ARG A 201 -5.66 4.20 -8.97
CA ARG A 201 -4.79 3.24 -8.27
C ARG A 201 -3.32 3.43 -8.61
N SER A 202 -3.00 3.90 -9.81
CA SER A 202 -1.63 4.04 -10.31
C SER A 202 -1.39 5.43 -10.89
N GLY A 203 -0.13 5.75 -11.13
CA GLY A 203 0.27 7.06 -11.59
C GLY A 203 0.13 8.11 -10.50
N TYR A 204 -0.23 9.32 -10.88
CA TYR A 204 -0.43 10.42 -9.95
C TYR A 204 -1.81 10.30 -9.28
N THR A 205 -1.82 9.90 -8.02
CA THR A 205 -3.04 9.83 -7.23
C THR A 205 -3.43 11.24 -6.76
N LYS A 206 -4.42 11.81 -7.41
CA LYS A 206 -5.02 13.10 -7.02
C LYS A 206 -6.53 12.92 -6.92
N PRO A 207 -7.09 12.78 -5.71
CA PRO A 207 -8.53 12.74 -5.52
C PRO A 207 -9.21 13.99 -6.07
N PHE A 208 -10.34 13.82 -6.78
CA PHE A 208 -11.13 14.89 -7.33
C PHE A 208 -12.62 14.60 -7.18
N TYR A 209 -13.42 15.67 -7.06
CA TYR A 209 -14.87 15.56 -7.05
C TYR A 209 -15.39 15.36 -8.47
N ASP A 210 -16.33 14.42 -8.63
CA ASP A 210 -17.05 14.14 -9.86
C ASP A 210 -18.56 14.30 -9.66
N ASP A 211 -19.16 15.24 -10.44
CA ASP A 211 -20.59 15.47 -10.45
C ASP A 211 -21.29 14.59 -11.50
N CYS A 212 -21.43 13.30 -11.19
CA CYS A 212 -22.22 12.34 -11.97
C CYS A 212 -21.75 12.11 -13.42
N VAL A 213 -20.48 12.41 -13.75
CA VAL A 213 -19.97 12.33 -15.12
C VAL A 213 -19.34 10.97 -15.41
N TYR A 214 -18.44 10.52 -14.56
CA TYR A 214 -17.57 9.38 -14.86
C TYR A 214 -18.01 8.10 -14.15
N GLY A 215 -17.91 6.98 -14.89
CA GLY A 215 -17.63 5.67 -14.32
C GLY A 215 -16.14 5.49 -14.09
N GLY A 216 -15.68 4.25 -13.94
CA GLY A 216 -14.25 3.96 -13.75
C GLY A 216 -13.84 2.59 -14.26
N THR A 217 -12.57 2.46 -14.63
CA THR A 217 -11.97 1.14 -14.82
C THR A 217 -11.66 0.49 -13.48
N ASP A 218 -11.22 -0.78 -13.49
CA ASP A 218 -10.68 -1.50 -12.33
C ASP A 218 -9.50 -0.79 -11.65
N MET A 219 -9.00 0.28 -12.25
CA MET A 219 -7.90 1.09 -11.74
C MET A 219 -8.38 2.31 -10.94
N VAL A 220 -9.67 2.40 -10.60
CA VAL A 220 -10.27 3.57 -9.96
C VAL A 220 -10.93 3.19 -8.65
N TYR A 221 -10.71 4.04 -7.64
CA TYR A 221 -11.40 4.03 -6.36
C TYR A 221 -12.29 5.26 -6.24
N TYR A 222 -13.38 5.14 -5.49
CA TYR A 222 -14.30 6.25 -5.29
C TYR A 222 -15.01 6.18 -3.93
N VAL A 223 -15.49 7.33 -3.48
CA VAL A 223 -16.35 7.50 -2.31
C VAL A 223 -17.58 8.28 -2.74
N LEU A 224 -18.77 7.74 -2.49
CA LEU A 224 -20.02 8.45 -2.74
C LEU A 224 -20.19 9.58 -1.71
N VAL A 225 -20.66 10.72 -2.16
CA VAL A 225 -20.93 11.91 -1.34
C VAL A 225 -22.38 12.36 -1.51
N ALA A 226 -22.91 13.07 -0.51
CA ALA A 226 -24.29 13.49 -0.50
C ALA A 226 -24.58 14.65 -1.46
N ASP A 227 -23.64 15.60 -1.52
CA ASP A 227 -23.78 16.85 -2.27
C ASP A 227 -22.42 17.39 -2.74
N ASP A 228 -22.46 18.52 -3.47
CA ASP A 228 -21.27 19.16 -4.05
C ASP A 228 -20.31 19.65 -2.96
N THR A 229 -20.84 20.24 -1.90
CA THR A 229 -20.02 20.78 -0.80
C THR A 229 -19.23 19.65 -0.14
N SER A 230 -19.89 18.57 0.21
CA SER A 230 -19.26 17.38 0.76
C SER A 230 -18.21 16.79 -0.19
N GLY A 231 -18.48 16.81 -1.49
CA GLY A 231 -17.57 16.32 -2.52
C GLY A 231 -16.30 17.17 -2.65
N TYR A 232 -16.45 18.49 -2.74
CA TYR A 232 -15.30 19.40 -2.80
C TYR A 232 -14.47 19.38 -1.51
N ASN A 233 -15.13 19.35 -0.35
CA ASN A 233 -14.44 19.28 0.94
C ASN A 233 -13.64 17.98 1.08
N LEU A 234 -14.24 16.83 0.79
CA LEU A 234 -13.53 15.54 0.86
C LEU A 234 -12.37 15.48 -0.13
N ALA A 235 -12.56 15.97 -1.36
CA ALA A 235 -11.50 16.02 -2.37
C ALA A 235 -10.34 16.92 -1.89
N ASN A 236 -10.64 18.09 -1.30
CA ASN A 236 -9.63 18.95 -0.69
C ASN A 236 -8.87 18.22 0.43
N ASN A 237 -9.59 17.60 1.36
CA ASN A 237 -9.02 16.97 2.54
C ASN A 237 -8.12 15.77 2.18
N LEU A 238 -8.49 14.99 1.16
CA LEU A 238 -7.66 13.94 0.59
C LEU A 238 -6.44 14.46 -0.21
N ASN A 239 -6.37 15.76 -0.51
CA ASN A 239 -5.25 16.41 -1.20
C ASN A 239 -4.35 17.23 -0.28
N THR A 240 -4.55 17.21 1.04
CA THR A 240 -3.66 17.84 2.02
C THR A 240 -2.26 17.19 1.99
N LYS A 241 -1.26 17.88 2.49
CA LYS A 241 0.12 17.36 2.52
C LYS A 241 0.23 16.04 3.27
N LEU A 242 -0.47 15.90 4.42
CA LEU A 242 -0.49 14.65 5.17
C LEU A 242 -1.02 13.48 4.34
N MET A 243 -2.14 13.65 3.65
CA MET A 243 -2.72 12.58 2.84
C MET A 243 -1.86 12.27 1.60
N LYS A 244 -1.26 13.28 0.98
CA LYS A 244 -0.27 13.08 -0.09
C LYS A 244 0.95 12.29 0.39
N TYR A 245 1.44 12.59 1.59
CA TYR A 245 2.51 11.86 2.24
C TYR A 245 2.13 10.38 2.39
N ILE A 246 0.96 10.09 2.99
CA ILE A 246 0.45 8.72 3.14
C ILE A 246 0.34 8.00 1.80
N PHE A 247 -0.22 8.62 0.77
CA PHE A 247 -0.33 8.00 -0.56
C PHE A 247 1.03 7.71 -1.20
N LYS A 248 2.05 8.53 -0.96
CA LYS A 248 3.41 8.31 -1.46
C LYS A 248 4.11 7.17 -0.71
N THR A 249 4.07 7.20 0.62
CA THR A 249 4.87 6.32 1.48
C THR A 249 4.26 4.93 1.66
N ALA A 250 2.95 4.80 1.53
CA ALA A 250 2.27 3.50 1.54
C ALA A 250 2.20 2.82 0.15
N LYS A 251 2.87 3.37 -0.84
CA LYS A 251 2.89 2.85 -2.21
C LYS A 251 4.15 2.02 -2.45
N TRP A 252 3.97 0.74 -2.71
CA TRP A 252 5.01 -0.19 -3.09
C TRP A 252 4.88 -0.53 -4.56
N SER A 253 5.91 -0.29 -5.36
CA SER A 253 5.88 -0.40 -6.83
C SER A 253 4.96 0.63 -7.52
N GLY A 254 4.54 0.36 -8.75
CA GLY A 254 3.72 1.30 -9.56
C GLY A 254 2.27 1.49 -9.10
N PHE A 255 1.75 0.63 -8.20
CA PHE A 255 0.33 0.59 -7.85
C PHE A 255 0.07 0.88 -6.37
N GLY A 256 -0.94 1.71 -6.09
CA GLY A 256 -1.53 1.80 -4.76
C GLY A 256 -2.17 0.46 -4.35
N ASN A 257 -2.18 0.18 -3.07
CA ASN A 257 -2.74 -1.06 -2.55
C ASN A 257 -4.18 -0.86 -2.08
N GLU A 258 -5.07 -1.77 -2.47
CA GLU A 258 -6.47 -1.77 -2.06
C GLU A 258 -6.64 -1.68 -0.54
N LYS A 259 -5.84 -2.46 0.22
CA LYS A 259 -5.91 -2.44 1.69
C LYS A 259 -5.60 -1.07 2.28
N LEU A 260 -4.68 -0.31 1.66
CA LEU A 260 -4.43 1.06 2.07
C LEU A 260 -5.67 1.91 1.83
N PHE A 261 -6.20 1.92 0.61
CA PHE A 261 -7.35 2.77 0.27
C PHE A 261 -8.58 2.43 1.11
N CYS A 262 -8.86 1.15 1.36
CA CYS A 262 -9.93 0.72 2.26
C CYS A 262 -9.62 0.95 3.76
N SER A 263 -8.44 1.45 4.09
CA SER A 263 -8.04 1.80 5.46
C SER A 263 -7.86 3.30 5.67
N LEU A 264 -8.17 4.13 4.67
CA LEU A 264 -8.14 5.58 4.81
C LEU A 264 -9.09 6.03 5.92
N PRO A 265 -8.69 7.02 6.72
CA PRO A 265 -9.55 7.57 7.78
C PRO A 265 -10.78 8.24 7.20
N ASP A 266 -11.88 8.19 7.94
CA ASP A 266 -13.05 9.00 7.65
C ASP A 266 -12.70 10.47 7.91
N LEU A 267 -12.74 11.28 6.86
CA LEU A 267 -12.36 12.69 6.91
C LEU A 267 -13.62 13.57 6.92
N PRO A 268 -13.58 14.75 7.57
CA PRO A 268 -14.68 15.70 7.54
C PRO A 268 -15.12 16.02 6.12
N THR A 269 -16.43 16.02 5.89
CA THR A 269 -17.05 16.42 4.62
C THR A 269 -17.82 17.73 4.72
N ASP A 270 -18.03 18.23 5.95
CA ASP A 270 -18.71 19.48 6.27
C ASP A 270 -17.83 20.71 6.04
N ARG A 271 -16.52 20.55 6.00
CA ARG A 271 -15.53 21.62 5.80
C ARG A 271 -14.28 21.18 5.05
N ALA A 272 -13.71 22.09 4.29
CA ALA A 272 -12.34 21.98 3.77
C ALA A 272 -11.33 22.27 4.87
N MET A 273 -10.30 21.44 5.00
CA MET A 273 -9.25 21.59 6.02
C MET A 273 -7.95 22.11 5.39
N SER A 274 -7.25 22.96 6.13
CA SER A 274 -5.85 23.30 5.86
C SER A 274 -4.91 22.16 6.28
N ASP A 275 -3.65 22.22 5.84
CA ASP A 275 -2.63 21.25 6.27
C ASP A 275 -2.46 21.24 7.79
N SER A 276 -2.42 22.44 8.43
CA SER A 276 -2.31 22.55 9.90
C SER A 276 -3.50 21.91 10.63
N GLN A 277 -4.71 22.16 10.15
CA GLN A 277 -5.90 21.51 10.72
C GLN A 277 -5.91 19.99 10.55
N MET A 278 -5.34 19.50 9.44
CA MET A 278 -5.19 18.07 9.23
C MET A 278 -4.15 17.45 10.18
N TYR A 279 -3.03 18.14 10.44
CA TYR A 279 -2.04 17.71 11.44
C TYR A 279 -2.62 17.68 12.84
N GLU A 280 -3.40 18.68 13.20
CA GLU A 280 -4.11 18.76 14.49
C GLU A 280 -5.13 17.62 14.63
N LEU A 281 -5.92 17.32 13.59
CA LEU A 281 -6.90 16.23 13.59
C LEU A 281 -6.27 14.88 13.96
N PHE A 282 -5.05 14.63 13.51
CA PHE A 282 -4.32 13.39 13.78
C PHE A 282 -3.31 13.51 14.93
N ASN A 283 -3.31 14.63 15.67
CA ASN A 283 -2.38 14.87 16.78
C ASN A 283 -0.91 14.66 16.40
N LEU A 284 -0.48 15.19 15.26
CA LEU A 284 0.93 15.15 14.87
C LEU A 284 1.74 16.06 15.80
N THR A 285 2.96 15.62 16.15
CA THR A 285 3.94 16.47 16.83
C THR A 285 4.57 17.44 15.84
N LYS A 286 5.26 18.47 16.33
CA LYS A 286 5.98 19.41 15.46
C LYS A 286 7.05 18.73 14.59
N GLU A 287 7.73 17.75 15.15
CA GLU A 287 8.74 16.96 14.43
C GLU A 287 8.10 16.16 13.29
N GLU A 288 6.92 15.56 13.54
CA GLU A 288 6.16 14.81 12.52
C GLU A 288 5.60 15.74 11.42
N GLU A 289 5.11 16.94 11.78
CA GLU A 289 4.69 17.93 10.80
C GLU A 289 5.86 18.34 9.89
N VAL A 290 7.02 18.66 10.46
CA VAL A 290 8.23 19.01 9.71
C VAL A 290 8.68 17.84 8.83
N TYR A 291 8.55 16.62 9.32
CA TYR A 291 8.87 15.42 8.55
C TYR A 291 7.99 15.30 7.28
N VAL A 292 6.67 15.49 7.44
CA VAL A 292 5.73 15.49 6.31
C VAL A 292 6.04 16.60 5.32
N GLU A 293 6.28 17.84 5.82
CA GLU A 293 6.58 19.01 5.01
C GLU A 293 7.84 18.81 4.15
N ASN A 294 8.90 18.27 4.75
CA ASN A 294 10.16 17.98 4.04
C ASN A 294 10.00 16.88 2.98
N TYR A 295 9.11 15.91 3.20
CA TYR A 295 8.91 14.80 2.28
C TYR A 295 8.04 15.15 1.08
N VAL A 296 7.03 16.00 1.29
CA VAL A 296 6.06 16.34 0.23
C VAL A 296 6.51 17.53 -0.60
N GLY A 297 7.24 18.46 -0.01
CA GLY A 297 7.80 19.65 -0.64
C GLY A 297 6.81 20.82 -0.68
#